data_76554237b18141c4821e7d7713f9f262
#
_entry.id   76554237b18141c4821e7d7713f9f262
#
_cell.length_a   1.000
_cell.length_b   1.000
_cell.length_c   1.000
_cell.angle_alpha   90.00
_cell.angle_beta   90.00
_cell.angle_gamma   90.00
#
_symmetry.space_group_name_H-M   'P 1'
#
loop_
_entity.id
_entity.type
_entity.pdbx_description
1 polymer ?
#
loop_
_entity_poly.entity_id
_entity_poly.type
_entity_poly.pdbx_seq_one_letter_code
_entity_poly.pdbx_strand_id
1 'polypeptide(L)'
;MNPKEFTSSLAQAEPPSGLSVPLAALWWDAKGDWTRSHALVDELETADGMAVHAYLHRKEGQASNAEYWYQRAGRKFHRPTLAAEWQALVDALLAGSV
;
A
#
# COMPACT_ATOMS: atom_id res chain seq x y z
N MET A 1 -6.65 12.86 -8.44
CA MET A 1 -5.27 12.46 -8.83
C MET A 1 -5.33 11.14 -9.56
N ASN A 2 -4.56 10.98 -10.62
CA ASN A 2 -4.45 9.71 -11.34
C ASN A 2 -3.14 8.99 -10.96
N PRO A 3 -2.98 7.70 -11.33
CA PRO A 3 -1.78 6.95 -10.97
C PRO A 3 -0.47 7.58 -11.47
N LYS A 4 -0.50 8.20 -12.64
CA LYS A 4 0.69 8.85 -13.20
C LYS A 4 1.10 10.07 -12.36
N GLU A 5 0.13 10.87 -11.94
CA GLU A 5 0.39 12.00 -11.05
C GLU A 5 0.91 11.55 -9.70
N PHE A 6 0.34 10.47 -9.17
CA PHE A 6 0.81 9.88 -7.91
C PHE A 6 2.28 9.47 -8.02
N THR A 7 2.64 8.74 -9.07
CA THR A 7 4.02 8.29 -9.29
C THR A 7 4.96 9.48 -9.47
N SER A 8 4.55 10.50 -10.22
CA SER A 8 5.36 11.71 -10.42
C SER A 8 5.63 12.44 -9.11
N SER A 9 4.68 12.40 -8.17
CA SER A 9 4.84 13.07 -6.87
C SER A 9 5.96 12.47 -6.02
N LEU A 10 6.40 11.26 -6.33
CA LEU A 10 7.50 10.61 -5.61
C LEU A 10 8.83 11.37 -5.72
N ALA A 11 8.95 12.29 -6.66
CA ALA A 11 10.11 13.18 -6.75
C ALA A 11 10.15 14.24 -5.64
N GLN A 12 9.03 14.45 -4.94
CA GLN A 12 8.94 15.42 -3.84
C GLN A 12 9.44 14.83 -2.54
N ALA A 13 9.72 15.69 -1.57
CA ALA A 13 10.18 15.24 -0.26
C ALA A 13 9.05 14.70 0.63
N GLU A 14 7.82 15.14 0.37
CA GLU A 14 6.65 14.77 1.16
C GLU A 14 5.48 14.38 0.27
N PRO A 15 4.57 13.54 0.75
CA PRO A 15 3.42 13.13 -0.06
C PRO A 15 2.48 14.32 -0.33
N PRO A 16 1.76 14.28 -1.45
CA PRO A 16 0.71 15.26 -1.70
C PRO A 16 -0.31 15.29 -0.57
N SER A 17 -0.88 16.46 -0.30
CA SER A 17 -1.96 16.59 0.68
C SER A 17 -3.22 15.89 0.19
N GLY A 18 -4.04 15.43 1.13
CA GLY A 18 -5.34 14.83 0.80
C GLY A 18 -5.31 13.36 0.43
N LEU A 19 -4.16 12.69 0.51
CA LEU A 19 -4.10 11.23 0.28
C LEU A 19 -4.79 10.49 1.43
N SER A 20 -5.48 9.39 1.10
CA SER A 20 -5.93 8.47 2.13
C SER A 20 -4.73 7.85 2.85
N VAL A 21 -4.95 7.35 4.07
CA VAL A 21 -3.85 6.76 4.85
C VAL A 21 -3.18 5.59 4.10
N PRO A 22 -3.92 4.65 3.48
CA PRO A 22 -3.26 3.58 2.71
C PRO A 22 -2.45 4.09 1.54
N LEU A 23 -2.90 5.13 0.83
CA LEU A 23 -2.12 5.73 -0.25
C LEU A 23 -0.87 6.40 0.25
N ALA A 24 -0.95 7.12 1.37
CA ALA A 24 0.23 7.71 1.99
C ALA A 24 1.24 6.64 2.40
N ALA A 25 0.77 5.49 2.88
CA ALA A 25 1.64 4.38 3.21
C ALA A 25 2.38 3.85 1.98
N LEU A 26 1.68 3.67 0.86
CA LEU A 26 2.31 3.23 -0.39
C LEU A 26 3.31 4.27 -0.91
N TRP A 27 3.03 5.56 -0.71
CA TRP A 27 3.94 6.62 -1.09
C TRP A 27 5.27 6.52 -0.32
N TRP A 28 5.19 6.37 1.01
CA TRP A 28 6.39 6.24 1.84
C TRP A 28 7.17 4.96 1.55
N ASP A 29 6.45 3.86 1.26
CA ASP A 29 7.10 2.62 0.86
C ASP A 29 7.93 2.81 -0.41
N ALA A 30 7.37 3.48 -1.42
CA ALA A 30 8.09 3.75 -2.66
C ALA A 30 9.30 4.66 -2.45
N LYS A 31 9.26 5.51 -1.42
CA LYS A 31 10.41 6.35 -1.05
C LYS A 31 11.47 5.59 -0.26
N GLY A 32 11.24 4.31 0.02
CA GLY A 32 12.19 3.48 0.76
C GLY A 32 12.03 3.56 2.27
N ASP A 33 10.95 4.14 2.78
CA ASP A 33 10.71 4.27 4.22
C ASP A 33 9.64 3.28 4.65
N TRP A 34 10.01 2.00 4.72
CA TRP A 34 9.11 0.93 5.11
C TRP A 34 8.52 1.15 6.50
N THR A 35 9.34 1.58 7.44
CA THR A 35 8.92 1.77 8.84
C THR A 35 7.81 2.80 8.95
N ARG A 36 7.93 3.93 8.25
CA ARG A 36 6.90 4.96 8.24
C ARG A 36 5.64 4.46 7.53
N SER A 37 5.81 3.77 6.42
CA SER A 37 4.70 3.16 5.68
C SER A 37 3.90 2.21 6.58
N HIS A 38 4.59 1.28 7.24
CA HIS A 38 3.96 0.30 8.11
C HIS A 38 3.24 0.96 9.28
N ALA A 39 3.84 1.98 9.88
CA ALA A 39 3.25 2.68 11.02
C ALA A 39 1.89 3.31 10.67
N LEU A 40 1.70 3.71 9.42
CA LEU A 40 0.44 4.32 8.98
C LEU A 40 -0.70 3.29 8.91
N VAL A 41 -0.41 2.05 8.60
CA VAL A 41 -1.44 1.02 8.39
C VAL A 41 -1.47 -0.05 9.48
N ASP A 42 -0.54 -0.01 10.43
CA ASP A 42 -0.36 -1.03 11.46
C ASP A 42 -1.66 -1.32 12.24
N GLU A 43 -2.41 -0.29 12.59
CA GLU A 43 -3.66 -0.42 13.34
C GLU A 43 -4.90 -0.10 12.51
N LEU A 44 -4.74 0.08 11.21
CA LEU A 44 -5.85 0.47 10.34
C LEU A 44 -6.60 -0.78 9.88
N GLU A 45 -7.80 -0.98 10.40
CA GLU A 45 -8.61 -2.20 10.17
C GLU A 45 -9.59 -2.07 9.01
N THR A 46 -9.37 -1.15 8.09
CA THR A 46 -10.14 -1.12 6.84
C THR A 46 -9.58 -2.16 5.87
N ALA A 47 -10.41 -2.62 4.93
CA ALA A 47 -9.97 -3.58 3.92
C ALA A 47 -8.75 -3.03 3.14
N ASP A 48 -8.77 -1.76 2.77
CA ASP A 48 -7.67 -1.13 2.05
C ASP A 48 -6.41 -1.05 2.91
N GLY A 49 -6.55 -0.66 4.18
CA GLY A 49 -5.42 -0.60 5.10
C GLY A 49 -4.79 -1.97 5.32
N MET A 50 -5.62 -2.99 5.52
CA MET A 50 -5.13 -4.36 5.71
C MET A 50 -4.48 -4.92 4.45
N ALA A 51 -4.94 -4.54 3.26
CA ALA A 51 -4.32 -4.97 2.00
C ALA A 51 -2.91 -4.38 1.84
N VAL A 52 -2.73 -3.11 2.18
CA VAL A 52 -1.41 -2.47 2.17
C VAL A 52 -0.51 -3.08 3.24
N HIS A 53 -1.04 -3.34 4.43
CA HIS A 53 -0.32 -3.99 5.53
C HIS A 53 0.20 -5.36 5.08
N ALA A 54 -0.65 -6.16 4.41
CA ALA A 54 -0.27 -7.45 3.86
C ALA A 54 0.89 -7.33 2.85
N TYR A 55 0.78 -6.37 1.94
CA TYR A 55 1.82 -6.11 0.94
C TYR A 55 3.16 -5.78 1.62
N LEU A 56 3.14 -4.95 2.65
CA LEU A 56 4.36 -4.57 3.37
C LEU A 56 5.02 -5.77 4.04
N HIS A 57 4.25 -6.67 4.65
CA HIS A 57 4.80 -7.88 5.24
C HIS A 57 5.34 -8.84 4.18
N ARG A 58 4.66 -8.94 3.03
CA ARG A 58 5.16 -9.73 1.91
C ARG A 58 6.50 -9.20 1.44
N LYS A 59 6.65 -7.89 1.32
CA LYS A 59 7.89 -7.24 0.90
C LYS A 59 9.04 -7.53 1.86
N GLU A 60 8.74 -7.66 3.15
CA GLU A 60 9.72 -8.02 4.16
C GLU A 60 10.07 -9.50 4.20
N GLY A 61 9.43 -10.33 3.38
CA GLY A 61 9.67 -11.75 3.36
C GLY A 61 8.87 -12.54 4.37
N GLN A 62 7.85 -11.94 4.98
CA GLN A 62 7.00 -12.58 6.00
C GLN A 62 5.70 -13.09 5.37
N ALA A 63 5.82 -14.14 4.55
CA ALA A 63 4.71 -14.64 3.74
C ALA A 63 3.50 -15.08 4.57
N SER A 64 3.70 -15.77 5.70
CA SER A 64 2.59 -16.21 6.57
C SER A 64 1.84 -15.03 7.16
N ASN A 65 2.56 -14.02 7.59
CA ASN A 65 1.97 -12.81 8.16
C ASN A 65 1.22 -12.03 7.08
N ALA A 66 1.78 -11.95 5.88
CA ALA A 66 1.11 -11.33 4.75
C ALA A 66 -0.20 -12.06 4.42
N GLU A 67 -0.18 -13.40 4.37
CA GLU A 67 -1.38 -14.19 4.08
C GLU A 67 -2.49 -13.92 5.10
N TYR A 68 -2.15 -13.84 6.38
CA TYR A 68 -3.10 -13.49 7.43
C TYR A 68 -3.81 -12.17 7.14
N TRP A 69 -3.05 -11.14 6.76
CA TRP A 69 -3.62 -9.82 6.48
C TRP A 69 -4.39 -9.78 5.17
N TYR A 70 -3.96 -10.53 4.13
CA TYR A 70 -4.74 -10.65 2.90
C TYR A 70 -6.10 -11.28 3.18
N GLN A 71 -6.15 -12.32 4.00
CA GLN A 71 -7.42 -12.95 4.35
C GLN A 71 -8.33 -11.98 5.08
N ARG A 72 -7.82 -11.22 6.02
CA ARG A 72 -8.60 -10.22 6.74
C ARG A 72 -9.07 -9.08 5.83
N ALA A 73 -8.31 -8.75 4.81
CA ALA A 73 -8.67 -7.74 3.82
C ALA A 73 -9.71 -8.26 2.81
N GLY A 74 -10.03 -9.56 2.85
CA GLY A 74 -10.93 -10.18 1.88
C GLY A 74 -10.30 -10.37 0.51
N ARG A 75 -8.99 -10.48 0.44
CA ARG A 75 -8.24 -10.63 -0.80
C ARG A 75 -7.56 -12.00 -0.87
N LYS A 76 -7.48 -12.54 -2.07
CA LYS A 76 -6.70 -13.74 -2.30
C LYS A 76 -5.22 -13.40 -2.30
N PHE A 77 -4.42 -14.32 -1.77
CA PHE A 77 -2.96 -14.15 -1.79
C PHE A 77 -2.44 -14.52 -3.18
N HIS A 78 -2.24 -13.52 -4.01
CA HIS A 78 -1.57 -13.66 -5.30
C HIS A 78 -0.06 -13.49 -5.11
N ARG A 79 0.71 -13.95 -6.09
CA ARG A 79 2.17 -13.76 -6.06
C ARG A 79 2.67 -13.05 -7.33
N PRO A 80 2.11 -11.88 -7.68
CA PRO A 80 2.72 -11.06 -8.72
C PRO A 80 4.04 -10.50 -8.22
N THR A 81 4.76 -9.76 -9.06
CA THR A 81 5.94 -9.04 -8.56
C THR A 81 5.49 -7.99 -7.53
N LEU A 82 6.40 -7.62 -6.64
CA LEU A 82 6.11 -6.57 -5.66
C LEU A 82 5.75 -5.26 -6.36
N ALA A 83 6.45 -4.93 -7.44
CA ALA A 83 6.15 -3.71 -8.22
C ALA A 83 4.75 -3.77 -8.82
N ALA A 84 4.33 -4.91 -9.34
CA ALA A 84 2.99 -5.08 -9.91
C ALA A 84 1.91 -4.96 -8.83
N GLU A 85 2.14 -5.53 -7.65
CA GLU A 85 1.20 -5.42 -6.54
C GLU A 85 1.09 -3.97 -6.05
N TRP A 86 2.22 -3.28 -5.89
CA TRP A 86 2.22 -1.88 -5.51
C TRP A 86 1.40 -1.04 -6.50
N GLN A 87 1.62 -1.23 -7.80
CA GLN A 87 0.90 -0.49 -8.83
C GLN A 87 -0.60 -0.80 -8.80
N ALA A 88 -0.95 -2.07 -8.64
CA ALA A 88 -2.35 -2.49 -8.56
C ALA A 88 -3.05 -1.88 -7.34
N LEU A 89 -2.38 -1.81 -6.20
CA LEU A 89 -2.93 -1.18 -5.00
C LEU A 89 -3.13 0.32 -5.21
N VAL A 90 -2.14 1.01 -5.80
CA VAL A 90 -2.27 2.44 -6.11
C VAL A 90 -3.45 2.68 -7.03
N ASP A 91 -3.52 1.92 -8.13
CA ASP A 91 -4.60 2.09 -9.10
C ASP A 91 -5.97 1.87 -8.46
N ALA A 92 -6.11 0.82 -7.67
CA ALA A 92 -7.37 0.49 -7.00
C ALA A 92 -7.77 1.56 -5.98
N LEU A 93 -6.81 2.03 -5.18
CA LEU A 93 -7.09 3.02 -4.14
C LEU A 93 -7.43 4.40 -4.73
N LEU A 94 -6.82 4.77 -5.84
CA LEU A 94 -7.14 6.03 -6.52
C LEU A 94 -8.49 5.96 -7.24
N ALA A 95 -8.87 4.80 -7.76
CA ALA A 95 -10.12 4.63 -8.51
C ALA A 95 -11.30 4.26 -7.62
N GLY A 96 -11.05 3.46 -6.57
CA GLY A 96 -12.08 2.75 -5.84
C GLY A 96 -12.54 3.38 -4.56
N SER A 97 -12.08 4.57 -4.26
CA SER A 97 -12.45 5.25 -3.03
C SER A 97 -13.85 5.83 -3.08
N VAL A 98 -14.75 5.11 -3.57
CA VAL A 98 -16.14 5.57 -3.61
C VAL A 98 -16.83 5.13 -2.34
#